data_b0953a1a7942048c64d6b8dd79fd55f9
#
_entry.id   b0953a1a7942048c64d6b8dd79fd55f9
#
_cell.length_a   1.000
_cell.length_b   1.000
_cell.length_c   1.000
_cell.angle_alpha   90.00
_cell.angle_beta   90.00
_cell.angle_gamma   90.00
#
_symmetry.space_group_name_H-M   'P 1'
#
loop_
_entity.id
_entity.type
_entity.pdbx_description
1 polymer ?
#
loop_
_entity_poly.entity_id
_entity_poly.type
_entity_poly.pdbx_seq_one_letter_code
_entity_poly.pdbx_strand_id
1 'polypeptide(L)'
;MNEEKIIVKAQVHAGGRGKAGGVKLCKNNEEVVETVDKMIGMKIVTPQTSEEGKTVRRVYLEKGYEIEKELYFCITVDRETGGNTIITSKKGGVNIEEVAEKNPEEIHKLKISPGGDLLTHHARTIAYNLGLTGVAAKKPQKNYLKNFRI
;
A
#
# COMPACT_ATOMS: atom_id res chain seq x y z
N MET A 1 21.71 10.26 -19.94
CA MET A 1 20.62 11.06 -19.34
C MET A 1 19.71 10.08 -18.62
N ASN A 2 19.53 10.23 -17.32
CA ASN A 2 18.54 9.40 -16.61
C ASN A 2 17.14 9.80 -17.10
N GLU A 3 16.52 8.95 -17.90
CA GLU A 3 15.13 9.13 -18.25
C GLU A 3 14.31 9.04 -16.98
N GLU A 4 13.65 10.13 -16.58
CA GLU A 4 12.81 10.14 -15.39
C GLU A 4 11.61 9.26 -15.66
N LYS A 5 11.59 8.08 -15.05
CA LYS A 5 10.42 7.19 -15.07
C LYS A 5 9.26 7.87 -14.37
N ILE A 6 8.09 7.90 -15.00
CA ILE A 6 6.86 8.49 -14.45
C ILE A 6 5.83 7.37 -14.30
N ILE A 7 5.16 7.33 -13.16
CA ILE A 7 4.08 6.38 -12.93
C ILE A 7 2.75 7.10 -13.02
N VAL A 8 1.87 6.60 -13.87
CA VAL A 8 0.47 7.08 -14.02
C VAL A 8 -0.42 6.15 -13.21
N LYS A 9 -1.17 6.70 -12.26
CA LYS A 9 -2.04 5.94 -11.34
C LYS A 9 -3.48 6.40 -11.42
N ALA A 10 -4.39 5.54 -11.82
CA ALA A 10 -5.82 5.80 -11.78
C ALA A 10 -6.29 6.08 -10.34
N GLN A 11 -7.16 7.07 -10.17
CA GLN A 11 -7.73 7.42 -8.87
C GLN A 11 -9.19 6.97 -8.80
N VAL A 12 -9.41 5.82 -8.16
CA VAL A 12 -10.73 5.23 -7.88
C VAL A 12 -10.77 4.71 -6.44
N HIS A 13 -11.96 4.66 -5.85
CA HIS A 13 -12.17 4.10 -4.51
C HIS A 13 -12.19 2.56 -4.56
N ALA A 14 -11.04 1.97 -4.88
CA ALA A 14 -10.83 0.52 -4.83
C ALA A 14 -9.34 0.21 -4.74
N GLY A 15 -9.00 -0.87 -4.03
CA GLY A 15 -7.68 -1.49 -4.07
C GLY A 15 -7.50 -2.36 -5.32
N GLY A 16 -6.29 -2.91 -5.51
CA GLY A 16 -6.02 -3.81 -6.63
C GLY A 16 -5.88 -3.13 -8.01
N ARG A 17 -5.84 -1.80 -8.04
CA ARG A 17 -5.76 -1.01 -9.29
C ARG A 17 -4.60 -1.39 -10.20
N GLY A 18 -3.45 -1.77 -9.63
CA GLY A 18 -2.27 -2.19 -10.40
C GLY A 18 -2.56 -3.43 -11.25
N LYS A 19 -3.15 -4.47 -10.64
CA LYS A 19 -3.56 -5.70 -11.34
C LYS A 19 -4.66 -5.45 -12.37
N ALA A 20 -5.52 -4.48 -12.14
CA ALA A 20 -6.59 -4.07 -13.05
C ALA A 20 -6.14 -3.06 -14.14
N GLY A 21 -4.83 -2.88 -14.34
CA GLY A 21 -4.29 -2.00 -15.37
C GLY A 21 -4.33 -0.51 -15.04
N GLY A 22 -4.75 -0.13 -13.83
CA GLY A 22 -4.85 1.26 -13.38
C GLY A 22 -3.52 1.87 -12.89
N VAL A 23 -2.38 1.20 -13.08
CA VAL A 23 -1.04 1.72 -12.77
C VAL A 23 -0.12 1.37 -13.92
N LYS A 24 0.53 2.37 -14.50
CA LYS A 24 1.45 2.22 -15.64
C LYS A 24 2.73 3.02 -15.41
N LEU A 25 3.85 2.40 -15.73
CA LEU A 25 5.16 3.04 -15.80
C LEU A 25 5.38 3.59 -17.21
N CYS A 26 5.70 4.86 -17.32
CA CYS A 26 6.02 5.56 -18.56
C CYS A 26 7.48 6.02 -18.53
N LYS A 27 8.15 5.97 -19.69
CA LYS A 27 9.57 6.30 -19.84
C LYS A 27 9.80 7.73 -20.29
N ASN A 28 8.78 8.34 -20.91
CA ASN A 28 8.84 9.70 -21.47
C ASN A 28 7.45 10.38 -21.38
N ASN A 29 7.41 11.66 -21.72
CA ASN A 29 6.18 12.45 -21.64
C ASN A 29 5.12 12.04 -22.68
N GLU A 30 5.53 11.57 -23.84
CA GLU A 30 4.61 11.09 -24.87
C GLU A 30 3.83 9.87 -24.37
N GLU A 31 4.54 8.89 -23.78
CA GLU A 31 3.91 7.72 -23.14
C GLU A 31 2.99 8.11 -21.99
N VAL A 32 3.30 9.17 -21.24
CA VAL A 32 2.44 9.68 -20.17
C VAL A 32 1.11 10.16 -20.75
N VAL A 33 1.17 11.02 -21.79
CA VAL A 33 -0.03 11.57 -22.43
C VAL A 33 -0.91 10.44 -22.97
N GLU A 34 -0.34 9.52 -23.76
CA GLU A 34 -1.09 8.37 -24.28
C GLU A 34 -1.72 7.49 -23.17
N THR A 35 -0.97 7.30 -22.07
CA THR A 35 -1.45 6.49 -20.95
C THR A 35 -2.59 7.19 -20.22
N VAL A 36 -2.50 8.50 -20.02
CA VAL A 36 -3.57 9.31 -19.41
C VAL A 36 -4.82 9.26 -20.26
N ASP A 37 -4.70 9.45 -21.58
CA ASP A 37 -5.83 9.42 -22.51
C ASP A 37 -6.53 8.05 -22.51
N LYS A 38 -5.76 6.96 -22.44
CA LYS A 38 -6.31 5.60 -22.34
C LYS A 38 -6.93 5.30 -20.98
N MET A 39 -6.41 5.89 -19.90
CA MET A 39 -6.91 5.65 -18.54
C MET A 39 -8.16 6.45 -18.19
N ILE A 40 -8.25 7.70 -18.66
CA ILE A 40 -9.45 8.53 -18.40
C ILE A 40 -10.64 7.90 -19.11
N GLY A 41 -11.71 7.67 -18.36
CA GLY A 41 -12.94 7.04 -18.87
C GLY A 41 -12.91 5.51 -18.83
N MET A 42 -11.75 4.85 -18.69
CA MET A 42 -11.73 3.39 -18.54
C MET A 42 -12.46 2.93 -17.27
N LYS A 43 -12.98 1.72 -17.28
CA LYS A 43 -13.55 1.05 -16.12
C LYS A 43 -12.53 0.13 -15.48
N ILE A 44 -12.32 0.29 -14.17
CA ILE A 44 -11.48 -0.59 -13.36
C ILE A 44 -12.37 -1.55 -12.59
N VAL A 45 -12.18 -2.85 -12.82
CA VAL A 45 -12.83 -3.93 -12.08
C VAL A 45 -11.78 -4.60 -11.20
N THR A 46 -12.05 -4.69 -9.92
CA THR A 46 -11.21 -5.35 -8.91
C THR A 46 -12.10 -6.17 -7.97
N PRO A 47 -11.53 -7.04 -7.12
CA PRO A 47 -12.30 -7.76 -6.09
C PRO A 47 -13.07 -6.83 -5.13
N GLN A 48 -12.71 -5.55 -5.07
CA GLN A 48 -13.34 -4.54 -4.21
C GLN A 48 -14.37 -3.65 -4.94
N THR A 49 -14.64 -3.92 -6.21
CA THR A 49 -15.66 -3.19 -7.00
C THR A 49 -16.81 -4.13 -7.36
N SER A 50 -17.95 -3.54 -7.78
CA SER A 50 -18.96 -4.30 -8.49
C SER A 50 -18.45 -4.77 -9.87
N GLU A 51 -19.15 -5.69 -10.51
CA GLU A 51 -18.86 -6.16 -11.88
C GLU A 51 -18.87 -5.02 -12.91
N GLU A 52 -19.65 -3.99 -12.67
CA GLU A 52 -19.68 -2.79 -13.52
C GLU A 52 -18.38 -1.97 -13.46
N GLY A 53 -17.58 -2.17 -12.41
CA GLY A 53 -16.33 -1.47 -12.16
C GLY A 53 -16.53 -0.01 -11.73
N LYS A 54 -15.40 0.70 -11.62
CA LYS A 54 -15.33 2.13 -11.30
C LYS A 54 -14.72 2.89 -12.46
N THR A 55 -15.40 3.91 -12.95
CA THR A 55 -14.88 4.77 -14.02
C THR A 55 -13.74 5.65 -13.50
N VAL A 56 -12.61 5.65 -14.19
CA VAL A 56 -11.47 6.52 -13.90
C VAL A 56 -11.78 7.93 -14.39
N ARG A 57 -11.86 8.87 -13.47
CA ARG A 57 -12.09 10.29 -13.77
C ARG A 57 -10.86 11.16 -13.54
N ARG A 58 -9.88 10.62 -12.84
CA ARG A 58 -8.62 11.31 -12.49
C ARG A 58 -7.48 10.31 -12.45
N VAL A 59 -6.30 10.79 -12.80
CA VAL A 59 -5.03 10.08 -12.62
C VAL A 59 -4.11 10.90 -11.74
N TYR A 60 -3.19 10.23 -11.09
CA TYR A 60 -2.10 10.81 -10.31
C TYR A 60 -0.79 10.44 -10.99
N LEU A 61 0.07 11.43 -11.18
CA LEU A 61 1.41 11.26 -11.74
C LEU A 61 2.43 11.36 -10.62
N GLU A 62 3.34 10.43 -10.56
CA GLU A 62 4.46 10.50 -9.64
C GLU A 62 5.75 10.02 -10.30
N LYS A 63 6.88 10.42 -9.73
CA LYS A 63 8.19 9.94 -10.14
C LYS A 63 8.31 8.46 -9.84
N GLY A 64 8.76 7.67 -10.82
CA GLY A 64 9.08 6.25 -10.65
C GLY A 64 10.43 6.08 -9.97
N TYR A 65 10.46 5.22 -8.96
CA TYR A 65 11.67 4.80 -8.28
C TYR A 65 11.93 3.32 -8.54
N GLU A 66 13.18 2.90 -8.44
CA GLU A 66 13.50 1.48 -8.37
C GLU A 66 13.11 0.96 -6.99
N ILE A 67 12.18 -0.01 -7.00
CA ILE A 67 11.69 -0.61 -5.76
C ILE A 67 12.63 -1.75 -5.38
N GLU A 68 13.37 -1.59 -4.30
CA GLU A 68 14.24 -2.63 -3.76
C GLU A 68 13.41 -3.70 -3.03
N LYS A 69 12.38 -3.26 -2.28
CA LYS A 69 11.56 -4.15 -1.46
C LYS A 69 10.15 -3.59 -1.27
N GLU A 70 9.15 -4.42 -1.46
CA GLU A 70 7.77 -4.11 -1.12
C GLU A 70 7.36 -4.80 0.17
N LEU A 71 6.73 -4.05 1.07
CA LEU A 71 6.24 -4.52 2.36
C LEU A 71 4.74 -4.27 2.44
N TYR A 72 4.03 -5.15 3.11
CA TYR A 72 2.62 -4.94 3.39
C TYR A 72 2.43 -4.33 4.78
N PHE A 73 1.63 -3.28 4.85
CA PHE A 73 1.24 -2.62 6.09
C PHE A 73 -0.21 -2.15 5.98
N CYS A 74 -1.03 -2.56 6.92
CA CYS A 74 -2.44 -2.16 6.99
C CYS A 74 -2.84 -1.88 8.44
N ILE A 75 -3.71 -0.91 8.64
CA ILE A 75 -4.40 -0.67 9.92
C ILE A 75 -5.88 -0.87 9.67
N THR A 76 -6.52 -1.71 10.46
CA THR A 76 -7.95 -1.98 10.39
C THR A 76 -8.57 -1.93 11.78
N VAL A 77 -9.86 -1.63 11.85
CA VAL A 77 -10.61 -1.67 13.11
C VAL A 77 -10.96 -3.13 13.42
N ASP A 78 -10.62 -3.56 14.62
CA ASP A 78 -11.09 -4.83 15.17
C ASP A 78 -12.47 -4.61 15.80
N ARG A 79 -13.51 -5.09 15.11
CA ARG A 79 -14.90 -4.89 15.53
C ARG A 79 -15.28 -5.65 16.80
N GLU A 80 -14.55 -6.71 17.15
CA GLU A 80 -14.80 -7.50 18.36
C GLU A 80 -14.34 -6.74 19.61
N THR A 81 -13.17 -6.09 19.51
CA THR A 81 -12.56 -5.40 20.65
C THR A 81 -12.77 -3.90 20.61
N GLY A 82 -13.24 -3.33 19.49
CA GLY A 82 -13.35 -1.90 19.27
C GLY A 82 -12.01 -1.18 19.14
N GLY A 83 -10.91 -1.93 19.10
CA GLY A 83 -9.55 -1.41 18.95
C GLY A 83 -9.06 -1.41 17.51
N ASN A 84 -7.80 -1.09 17.32
CA ASN A 84 -7.14 -1.13 16.02
C ASN A 84 -6.23 -2.37 15.93
N THR A 85 -6.21 -3.01 14.77
CA THR A 85 -5.25 -4.08 14.46
C THR A 85 -4.32 -3.62 13.34
N ILE A 86 -3.02 -3.69 13.59
CA ILE A 86 -1.98 -3.46 12.60
C ILE A 86 -1.59 -4.81 12.03
N ILE A 87 -1.68 -4.92 10.70
CA ILE A 87 -1.34 -6.13 9.96
C ILE A 87 -0.10 -5.82 9.12
N THR A 88 0.92 -6.66 9.24
CA THR A 88 2.18 -6.49 8.52
C THR A 88 2.64 -7.80 7.90
N SER A 89 3.30 -7.71 6.75
CA SER A 89 3.98 -8.83 6.10
C SER A 89 5.20 -8.35 5.33
N LYS A 90 6.22 -9.20 5.25
CA LYS A 90 7.36 -9.01 4.35
C LYS A 90 7.00 -9.19 2.88
N LYS A 91 5.83 -9.74 2.59
CA LYS A 91 5.28 -9.97 1.26
C LYS A 91 4.40 -8.80 0.86
N GLY A 92 5.00 -7.76 0.28
CA GLY A 92 4.27 -6.67 -0.34
C GLY A 92 4.07 -6.87 -1.84
N GLY A 93 3.31 -6.00 -2.50
CA GLY A 93 3.06 -6.05 -3.94
C GLY A 93 2.25 -7.25 -4.44
N VAL A 94 1.76 -8.11 -3.55
CA VAL A 94 0.99 -9.31 -3.84
C VAL A 94 -0.41 -9.26 -3.25
N ASN A 95 -1.24 -10.27 -3.56
CA ASN A 95 -2.54 -10.42 -2.92
C ASN A 95 -2.33 -10.95 -1.50
N ILE A 96 -2.62 -10.11 -0.50
CA ILE A 96 -2.35 -10.45 0.90
C ILE A 96 -3.29 -11.53 1.41
N GLU A 97 -4.49 -11.65 0.85
CA GLU A 97 -5.45 -12.68 1.16
C GLU A 97 -4.90 -14.07 0.78
N GLU A 98 -4.28 -14.18 -0.39
CA GLU A 98 -3.62 -15.42 -0.82
C GLU A 98 -2.42 -15.76 0.06
N VAL A 99 -1.68 -14.75 0.53
CA VAL A 99 -0.58 -14.97 1.48
C VAL A 99 -1.13 -15.48 2.81
N ALA A 100 -2.23 -14.91 3.29
CA ALA A 100 -2.86 -15.33 4.55
C ALA A 100 -3.41 -16.77 4.49
N GLU A 101 -3.86 -17.24 3.33
CA GLU A 101 -4.33 -18.61 3.11
C GLU A 101 -3.19 -19.62 3.01
N LYS A 102 -2.15 -19.30 2.22
CA LYS A 102 -1.07 -20.23 1.90
C LYS A 102 0.07 -20.22 2.93
N ASN A 103 0.35 -19.07 3.51
CA ASN A 103 1.47 -18.83 4.42
C ASN A 103 1.04 -17.93 5.58
N PRO A 104 0.12 -18.38 6.46
CA PRO A 104 -0.42 -17.54 7.53
C PRO A 104 0.65 -17.02 8.51
N GLU A 105 1.78 -17.73 8.63
CA GLU A 105 2.93 -17.34 9.45
C GLU A 105 3.64 -16.06 8.94
N GLU A 106 3.46 -15.70 7.68
CA GLU A 106 3.99 -14.46 7.11
C GLU A 106 3.15 -13.23 7.46
N ILE A 107 1.96 -13.44 8.05
CA ILE A 107 1.03 -12.39 8.45
C ILE A 107 1.15 -12.13 9.95
N HIS A 108 1.68 -10.97 10.29
CA HIS A 108 1.81 -10.55 11.69
C HIS A 108 0.70 -9.57 12.06
N LYS A 109 -0.03 -9.86 13.12
CA LYS A 109 -1.11 -9.01 13.64
C LYS A 109 -0.72 -8.45 15.01
N LEU A 110 -0.83 -7.13 15.16
CA LEU A 110 -0.59 -6.41 16.42
C LEU A 110 -1.87 -5.68 16.81
N LYS A 111 -2.49 -6.09 17.90
CA LYS A 111 -3.71 -5.44 18.42
C LYS A 111 -3.34 -4.25 19.31
N ILE A 112 -4.03 -3.15 19.10
CA ILE A 112 -3.95 -1.93 19.91
C ILE A 112 -5.31 -1.78 20.61
N SER A 113 -5.29 -1.66 21.94
CA SER A 113 -6.51 -1.50 22.75
C SER A 113 -7.32 -0.27 22.33
N PRO A 114 -8.65 -0.27 22.53
CA PRO A 114 -9.48 0.92 22.28
C PRO A 114 -8.94 2.15 23.03
N GLY A 115 -8.79 3.27 22.31
CA GLY A 115 -8.20 4.50 22.87
C GLY A 115 -6.71 4.42 23.21
N GLY A 116 -6.05 3.29 22.89
CA GLY A 116 -4.61 3.12 23.13
C GLY A 116 -3.75 3.76 22.05
N ASP A 117 -2.62 4.32 22.47
CA ASP A 117 -1.63 4.89 21.58
C ASP A 117 -0.68 3.82 21.01
N LEU A 118 -0.14 4.11 19.83
CA LEU A 118 0.96 3.34 19.27
C LEU A 118 2.26 3.65 20.00
N LEU A 119 2.67 2.74 20.90
CA LEU A 119 3.85 2.90 21.74
C LEU A 119 5.14 2.50 20.99
N THR A 120 6.27 2.95 21.53
CA THR A 120 7.60 2.68 20.92
C THR A 120 7.90 1.18 20.77
N HIS A 121 7.44 0.35 21.71
CA HIS A 121 7.66 -1.10 21.59
C HIS A 121 6.81 -1.71 20.45
N HIS A 122 5.58 -1.23 20.24
CA HIS A 122 4.77 -1.62 19.08
C HIS A 122 5.50 -1.31 17.76
N ALA A 123 6.08 -0.11 17.63
CA ALA A 123 6.84 0.27 16.46
C ALA A 123 8.06 -0.63 16.22
N ARG A 124 8.76 -1.05 17.30
CA ARG A 124 9.87 -2.01 17.20
C ARG A 124 9.38 -3.38 16.74
N THR A 125 8.31 -3.90 17.32
CA THR A 125 7.72 -5.18 16.92
C THR A 125 7.36 -5.16 15.43
N ILE A 126 6.71 -4.09 14.97
CA ILE A 126 6.37 -3.91 13.55
C ILE A 126 7.64 -3.92 12.68
N ALA A 127 8.67 -3.17 13.07
CA ALA A 127 9.92 -3.11 12.33
C ALA A 127 10.59 -4.49 12.21
N TYR A 128 10.62 -5.27 13.29
CA TYR A 128 11.17 -6.65 13.27
C TYR A 128 10.32 -7.56 12.38
N ASN A 129 9.00 -7.50 12.48
CA ASN A 129 8.09 -8.30 11.66
C ASN A 129 8.26 -8.00 10.16
N LEU A 130 8.54 -6.74 9.81
CA LEU A 130 8.85 -6.32 8.44
C LEU A 130 10.30 -6.64 8.02
N GLY A 131 11.13 -7.18 8.92
CA GLY A 131 12.54 -7.50 8.65
C GLY A 131 13.42 -6.26 8.50
N LEU A 132 13.01 -5.13 9.09
CA LEU A 132 13.81 -3.91 9.10
C LEU A 132 14.88 -4.02 10.20
N THR A 133 16.14 -3.75 9.85
CA THR A 133 17.29 -3.87 10.76
C THR A 133 18.02 -2.54 10.90
N GLY A 134 18.98 -2.47 11.83
CA GLY A 134 19.85 -1.31 11.99
C GLY A 134 19.15 -0.07 12.54
N VAL A 135 19.40 1.10 11.93
CA VAL A 135 18.87 2.39 12.37
C VAL A 135 17.34 2.45 12.21
N ALA A 136 16.79 1.78 11.21
CA ALA A 136 15.34 1.72 10.98
C ALA A 136 14.60 1.00 12.12
N ALA A 137 15.22 0.00 12.76
CA ALA A 137 14.64 -0.69 13.92
C ALA A 137 14.93 0.03 15.26
N LYS A 138 16.08 0.74 15.36
CA LYS A 138 16.52 1.39 16.60
C LYS A 138 15.97 2.78 16.83
N LYS A 139 15.64 3.51 15.77
CA LYS A 139 14.96 4.82 15.85
C LYS A 139 13.57 4.69 15.24
N PRO A 140 12.54 4.34 16.01
CA PRO A 140 11.18 4.70 15.63
C PRO A 140 11.18 6.23 15.65
N GLN A 141 11.47 6.84 14.50
CA GLN A 141 11.49 8.29 14.42
C GLN A 141 10.09 8.76 14.75
N LYS A 142 9.99 9.69 15.72
CA LYS A 142 8.75 10.41 16.03
C LYS A 142 8.01 10.88 14.77
N ASN A 143 8.72 11.05 13.65
CA ASN A 143 8.19 11.45 12.37
C ASN A 143 7.44 10.33 11.63
N TYR A 144 7.81 9.05 11.78
CA TYR A 144 7.01 7.94 11.23
C TYR A 144 5.68 7.80 11.96
N LEU A 145 5.67 7.97 13.28
CA LEU A 145 4.45 7.90 14.09
C LEU A 145 3.54 9.13 13.91
N LYS A 146 4.10 10.30 13.58
CA LYS A 146 3.31 11.52 13.31
C LYS A 146 2.47 11.43 12.04
N ASN A 147 2.87 10.62 11.07
CA ASN A 147 2.12 10.40 9.84
C ASN A 147 0.98 9.38 10.00
N PHE A 148 0.92 8.69 11.14
CA PHE A 148 -0.15 7.76 11.53
C PHE A 148 -1.00 8.33 12.68
N ARG A 149 -1.39 9.61 12.59
CA ARG A 149 -2.51 10.09 13.40
C ARG A 149 -3.79 9.48 12.82
N ILE A 150 -4.33 8.50 13.55
CA ILE A 150 -5.66 7.93 13.36
C ILE A 150 -6.67 8.87 13.99
#